data_14ac302e71a3d62e99f4b8e1b3f29ebd
#
_entry.id   14ac302e71a3d62e99f4b8e1b3f29ebd
#
_cell.length_a   1.000
_cell.length_b   1.000
_cell.length_c   1.000
_cell.angle_alpha   90.00
_cell.angle_beta   90.00
_cell.angle_gamma   90.00
#
_symmetry.space_group_name_H-M   'P 1'
#
loop_
_entity.id
_entity.type
_entity.pdbx_description
1 polymer ?
#
loop_
_entity_poly.entity_id
_entity_poly.type
_entity_poly.pdbx_seq_one_letter_code
_entity_poly.pdbx_strand_id
1 'polypeptide(L)'
;AWEITNGSDDVLIAVVDNGIDDQHPDLLGKITRVPGCGLGQTSQYSTSHGTFIAGLIGASANNSIATTGLDWNAQILDVRVMNGSQGSTSDIAAGIKCAAANGADIITLSFVQQGSQISPTLQQAISEAQASGALVIAAAGNDGYERQRFPAAAEGVLSVGAVGQSLDIASFSTRGNWIDLMAPGEKLLSLGSGQSNGVRLGQGSSFAAPFVAAGASLVKARFPYFDANQISNRLVRTAKAHTSPITGAQYRILDIEEAVRQPYRSHWQVTETGQVVALGESEHFGDLTGRPLIRDVTAIAADFAGLGYWLAQANGAVTAFGEAQDFGDLATMTLNKPIVDMAATPSGNGYWLVASDGGIFSFGDAQFHGSTGAMTLNKPIVDMAATPSGN
;
A
#
# COMPACT_ATOMS: atom_id res chain seq x y z
N ALA A 1 -16.52 0.16 0.48
CA ALA A 1 -15.41 0.26 -0.47
C ALA A 1 -15.92 0.25 -1.92
N TRP A 2 -16.75 -0.69 -2.31
CA TRP A 2 -17.23 -0.83 -3.70
C TRP A 2 -18.09 0.33 -4.24
N GLU A 3 -18.64 1.16 -3.39
CA GLU A 3 -19.24 2.44 -3.80
C GLU A 3 -18.20 3.49 -4.21
N ILE A 4 -16.92 3.27 -3.87
CA ILE A 4 -15.81 4.17 -4.12
C ILE A 4 -14.95 3.68 -5.30
N THR A 5 -14.58 2.39 -5.28
CA THR A 5 -13.77 1.75 -6.33
C THR A 5 -14.04 0.25 -6.39
N ASN A 6 -13.98 -0.31 -7.59
CA ASN A 6 -14.07 -1.74 -7.87
C ASN A 6 -12.73 -2.33 -8.31
N GLY A 7 -11.63 -1.56 -8.16
CA GLY A 7 -10.30 -1.93 -8.63
C GLY A 7 -9.98 -1.42 -10.03
N SER A 8 -8.81 -1.80 -10.54
CA SER A 8 -8.32 -1.47 -11.89
C SER A 8 -7.59 -2.66 -12.48
N ASP A 9 -7.73 -2.86 -13.79
CA ASP A 9 -6.97 -3.82 -14.58
C ASP A 9 -5.52 -3.38 -14.85
N ASP A 10 -5.18 -2.14 -14.49
CA ASP A 10 -3.80 -1.64 -14.50
C ASP A 10 -2.97 -2.15 -13.30
N VAL A 11 -3.61 -2.70 -12.25
CA VAL A 11 -2.91 -3.18 -11.04
C VAL A 11 -2.69 -4.69 -11.13
N LEU A 12 -1.43 -5.11 -11.08
CA LEU A 12 -1.04 -6.51 -11.18
C LEU A 12 -0.71 -7.10 -9.81
N ILE A 13 -1.44 -8.14 -9.42
CA ILE A 13 -1.23 -8.88 -8.16
C ILE A 13 -0.59 -10.23 -8.45
N ALA A 14 0.63 -10.47 -8.01
CA ALA A 14 1.26 -11.78 -8.12
C ALA A 14 0.85 -12.68 -6.95
N VAL A 15 0.29 -13.83 -7.25
CA VAL A 15 0.03 -14.93 -6.31
C VAL A 15 1.17 -15.93 -6.42
N VAL A 16 2.10 -15.87 -5.48
CA VAL A 16 3.26 -16.78 -5.39
C VAL A 16 2.85 -17.96 -4.53
N ASP A 17 2.41 -19.07 -5.18
CA ASP A 17 1.76 -20.18 -4.49
C ASP A 17 1.94 -21.53 -5.24
N ASN A 18 1.02 -22.45 -5.11
CA ASN A 18 1.04 -23.76 -5.78
C ASN A 18 0.35 -23.77 -7.15
N GLY A 19 -0.02 -22.62 -7.68
CA GLY A 19 -0.67 -22.45 -8.98
C GLY A 19 -2.18 -22.19 -8.86
N ILE A 20 -2.73 -21.64 -9.94
CA ILE A 20 -4.14 -21.22 -10.03
C ILE A 20 -4.83 -22.02 -11.16
N ASP A 21 -6.05 -22.45 -10.95
CA ASP A 21 -6.92 -22.99 -11.98
C ASP A 21 -7.50 -21.85 -12.84
N ASP A 22 -6.82 -21.51 -13.92
CA ASP A 22 -7.21 -20.44 -14.85
C ASP A 22 -8.42 -20.81 -15.73
N GLN A 23 -8.85 -22.07 -15.69
CA GLN A 23 -10.06 -22.51 -16.36
C GLN A 23 -11.30 -22.40 -15.47
N HIS A 24 -11.12 -22.02 -14.20
CA HIS A 24 -12.27 -21.80 -13.32
C HIS A 24 -13.14 -20.66 -13.89
N PRO A 25 -14.45 -20.88 -14.10
CA PRO A 25 -15.33 -19.88 -14.76
C PRO A 25 -15.29 -18.49 -14.13
N ASP A 26 -15.07 -18.41 -12.82
CA ASP A 26 -15.04 -17.19 -12.04
C ASP A 26 -13.70 -16.44 -12.11
N LEU A 27 -12.68 -17.01 -12.78
CA LEU A 27 -11.36 -16.42 -12.99
C LEU A 27 -11.00 -16.23 -14.46
N LEU A 28 -11.94 -16.53 -15.38
CA LEU A 28 -11.67 -16.40 -16.82
C LEU A 28 -11.29 -14.96 -17.19
N GLY A 29 -10.16 -14.84 -17.90
CA GLY A 29 -9.63 -13.56 -18.38
C GLY A 29 -8.88 -12.73 -17.32
N LYS A 30 -8.72 -13.24 -16.10
CA LYS A 30 -8.06 -12.52 -14.99
C LYS A 30 -6.67 -13.05 -14.67
N ILE A 31 -6.33 -14.24 -15.14
CA ILE A 31 -5.08 -14.92 -14.80
C ILE A 31 -4.08 -14.76 -15.91
N THR A 32 -2.95 -14.18 -15.61
CA THR A 32 -1.79 -14.06 -16.49
C THR A 32 -0.71 -15.05 -16.06
N ARG A 33 -0.05 -15.66 -17.02
CA ARG A 33 1.10 -16.54 -16.83
C ARG A 33 2.25 -16.10 -17.71
N VAL A 34 3.44 -16.06 -17.14
CA VAL A 34 4.66 -15.73 -17.87
C VAL A 34 5.52 -16.99 -18.00
N PRO A 35 5.89 -17.40 -19.23
CA PRO A 35 6.78 -18.54 -19.43
C PRO A 35 8.11 -18.36 -18.69
N GLY A 36 8.52 -19.38 -17.94
CA GLY A 36 9.75 -19.34 -17.13
C GLY A 36 9.58 -18.67 -15.75
N CYS A 37 8.41 -18.12 -15.46
CA CYS A 37 8.07 -17.58 -14.15
C CYS A 37 7.55 -18.70 -13.25
N GLY A 38 8.39 -19.24 -12.39
CA GLY A 38 8.05 -20.33 -11.50
C GLY A 38 8.23 -21.75 -12.08
N LEU A 39 7.69 -22.74 -11.39
CA LEU A 39 7.73 -24.14 -11.82
C LEU A 39 6.82 -24.34 -13.03
N GLY A 40 7.29 -25.03 -14.03
CA GLY A 40 6.55 -25.26 -15.28
C GLY A 40 5.09 -25.68 -15.08
N GLN A 41 4.25 -25.34 -16.04
CA GLN A 41 2.81 -25.56 -16.01
C GLN A 41 2.46 -27.06 -16.02
N THR A 42 1.61 -27.48 -15.12
CA THR A 42 0.92 -28.77 -15.23
C THR A 42 -0.59 -28.51 -15.34
N SER A 43 -1.25 -29.24 -16.22
CA SER A 43 -2.71 -29.11 -16.45
C SER A 43 -3.59 -29.56 -15.29
N GLN A 44 -3.01 -30.08 -14.20
CA GLN A 44 -3.73 -30.52 -12.99
C GLN A 44 -3.00 -29.99 -11.77
N TYR A 45 -3.59 -29.04 -11.11
CA TYR A 45 -3.16 -28.61 -9.78
C TYR A 45 -3.68 -29.59 -8.73
N SER A 46 -2.79 -30.27 -8.02
CA SER A 46 -3.15 -31.25 -7.00
C SER A 46 -3.77 -30.61 -5.75
N THR A 47 -3.66 -29.30 -5.62
CA THR A 47 -4.25 -28.52 -4.53
C THR A 47 -4.90 -27.26 -5.04
N SER A 48 -5.94 -26.83 -4.40
CA SER A 48 -6.69 -25.62 -4.77
C SER A 48 -6.31 -24.40 -3.93
N HIS A 49 -5.10 -24.37 -3.30
CA HIS A 49 -4.73 -23.29 -2.40
C HIS A 49 -4.57 -21.96 -3.13
N GLY A 50 -3.75 -21.90 -4.20
CA GLY A 50 -3.61 -20.69 -5.01
C GLY A 50 -4.90 -20.27 -5.71
N THR A 51 -5.75 -21.24 -6.15
CA THR A 51 -7.07 -20.93 -6.70
C THR A 51 -7.99 -20.30 -5.67
N PHE A 52 -7.95 -20.79 -4.42
CA PHE A 52 -8.72 -20.20 -3.32
C PHE A 52 -8.29 -18.75 -3.05
N ILE A 53 -6.98 -18.51 -3.01
CA ILE A 53 -6.39 -17.16 -2.85
C ILE A 53 -6.82 -16.23 -3.98
N ALA A 54 -6.68 -16.68 -5.23
CA ALA A 54 -7.08 -15.91 -6.41
C ALA A 54 -8.59 -15.58 -6.36
N GLY A 55 -9.41 -16.49 -5.88
CA GLY A 55 -10.85 -16.27 -5.69
C GLY A 55 -11.16 -15.20 -4.67
N LEU A 56 -10.46 -15.16 -3.53
CA LEU A 56 -10.61 -14.09 -2.53
C LEU A 56 -10.20 -12.72 -3.08
N ILE A 57 -9.15 -12.69 -3.90
CA ILE A 57 -8.65 -11.47 -4.51
C ILE A 57 -9.63 -10.98 -5.58
N GLY A 58 -9.93 -11.81 -6.58
CA GLY A 58 -10.48 -11.31 -7.82
C GLY A 58 -11.51 -12.21 -8.52
N ALA A 59 -12.23 -13.11 -7.82
CA ALA A 59 -13.36 -13.80 -8.42
C ALA A 59 -14.34 -12.79 -9.02
N SER A 60 -14.89 -13.11 -10.20
CA SER A 60 -15.74 -12.19 -10.96
C SER A 60 -17.00 -11.84 -10.20
N ALA A 61 -17.36 -10.56 -10.19
CA ALA A 61 -18.57 -10.09 -9.52
C ALA A 61 -19.80 -10.14 -10.45
N ASN A 62 -20.99 -10.25 -9.87
CA ASN A 62 -22.29 -10.12 -10.55
C ASN A 62 -22.53 -11.10 -11.73
N ASN A 63 -21.86 -12.24 -11.76
CA ASN A 63 -21.96 -13.24 -12.82
C ASN A 63 -22.80 -14.47 -12.44
N SER A 64 -23.34 -14.52 -11.22
CA SER A 64 -24.12 -15.65 -10.68
C SER A 64 -23.33 -16.97 -10.61
N ILE A 65 -21.99 -16.88 -10.51
CA ILE A 65 -21.09 -18.02 -10.38
C ILE A 65 -20.41 -17.96 -9.02
N ALA A 66 -20.22 -19.07 -8.38
CA ALA A 66 -19.45 -19.35 -7.17
C ALA A 66 -19.43 -18.23 -6.09
N THR A 67 -18.52 -17.24 -6.19
CA THR A 67 -18.30 -16.20 -5.17
C THR A 67 -17.89 -14.90 -5.83
N THR A 68 -17.55 -13.89 -5.04
CA THR A 68 -17.00 -12.63 -5.53
C THR A 68 -15.68 -12.32 -4.84
N GLY A 69 -14.70 -11.85 -5.59
CA GLY A 69 -13.45 -11.30 -5.06
C GLY A 69 -13.64 -9.89 -4.52
N LEU A 70 -12.66 -9.41 -3.79
CA LEU A 70 -12.66 -8.05 -3.26
C LEU A 70 -12.35 -7.00 -4.34
N ASP A 71 -11.44 -7.31 -5.24
CA ASP A 71 -11.10 -6.48 -6.40
C ASP A 71 -11.74 -7.09 -7.65
N TRP A 72 -12.79 -6.44 -8.14
CA TRP A 72 -13.57 -6.97 -9.28
C TRP A 72 -12.84 -6.90 -10.61
N ASN A 73 -11.84 -6.02 -10.72
CA ASN A 73 -11.04 -5.81 -11.93
C ASN A 73 -9.62 -6.38 -11.81
N ALA A 74 -9.29 -7.08 -10.71
CA ALA A 74 -7.96 -7.61 -10.45
C ALA A 74 -7.37 -8.35 -11.64
N GLN A 75 -6.13 -8.03 -11.99
CA GLN A 75 -5.26 -8.84 -12.82
C GLN A 75 -4.31 -9.63 -11.93
N ILE A 76 -4.26 -10.94 -12.12
CA ILE A 76 -3.52 -11.85 -11.23
C ILE A 76 -2.43 -12.56 -12.03
N LEU A 77 -1.19 -12.41 -11.61
CA LEU A 77 -0.04 -13.17 -12.12
C LEU A 77 0.07 -14.47 -11.30
N ASP A 78 -0.13 -15.60 -11.97
CA ASP A 78 0.08 -16.94 -11.41
C ASP A 78 1.57 -17.28 -11.39
N VAL A 79 2.16 -17.29 -10.20
CA VAL A 79 3.57 -17.65 -9.98
C VAL A 79 3.64 -18.93 -9.18
N ARG A 80 3.62 -20.06 -9.88
CA ARG A 80 3.70 -21.37 -9.25
C ARG A 80 5.11 -21.67 -8.79
N VAL A 81 5.31 -21.77 -7.46
CA VAL A 81 6.61 -22.07 -6.82
C VAL A 81 6.56 -23.30 -5.92
N MET A 82 5.36 -23.85 -5.72
CA MET A 82 5.15 -25.01 -4.85
C MET A 82 4.49 -26.16 -5.63
N ASN A 83 4.81 -27.37 -5.19
CA ASN A 83 4.10 -28.59 -5.57
C ASN A 83 3.35 -29.11 -4.33
N GLY A 84 2.03 -29.06 -4.38
CA GLY A 84 1.22 -29.24 -3.17
C GLY A 84 1.50 -28.14 -2.15
N SER A 85 1.97 -28.51 -0.95
CA SER A 85 2.31 -27.60 0.15
C SER A 85 3.82 -27.35 0.30
N GLN A 86 4.64 -27.82 -0.64
CA GLN A 86 6.10 -27.75 -0.55
C GLN A 86 6.70 -27.00 -1.74
N GLY A 87 7.62 -26.09 -1.45
CA GLY A 87 8.44 -25.38 -2.41
C GLY A 87 9.87 -25.25 -1.90
N SER A 88 10.85 -25.28 -2.82
CA SER A 88 12.21 -24.99 -2.43
C SER A 88 12.39 -23.47 -2.21
N THR A 89 13.31 -23.09 -1.33
CA THR A 89 13.64 -21.67 -1.12
C THR A 89 14.12 -21.00 -2.42
N SER A 90 14.84 -21.73 -3.27
CA SER A 90 15.31 -21.23 -4.57
C SER A 90 14.16 -20.96 -5.53
N ASP A 91 13.18 -21.86 -5.63
CA ASP A 91 12.02 -21.68 -6.51
C ASP A 91 11.14 -20.52 -6.05
N ILE A 92 10.93 -20.40 -4.73
CA ILE A 92 10.19 -19.29 -4.12
C ILE A 92 10.89 -17.96 -4.40
N ALA A 93 12.21 -17.88 -4.18
CA ALA A 93 12.98 -16.68 -4.44
C ALA A 93 12.98 -16.31 -5.94
N ALA A 94 13.13 -17.30 -6.82
CA ALA A 94 13.05 -17.08 -8.25
C ALA A 94 11.66 -16.58 -8.69
N GLY A 95 10.58 -17.13 -8.09
CA GLY A 95 9.21 -16.69 -8.35
C GLY A 95 8.95 -15.25 -7.91
N ILE A 96 9.42 -14.85 -6.72
CA ILE A 96 9.30 -13.47 -6.23
C ILE A 96 10.01 -12.49 -7.18
N LYS A 97 11.26 -12.80 -7.56
CA LYS A 97 12.02 -11.97 -8.52
C LYS A 97 11.32 -11.89 -9.87
N CYS A 98 10.79 -13.01 -10.34
CA CYS A 98 10.05 -13.06 -11.60
C CYS A 98 8.77 -12.21 -11.54
N ALA A 99 8.01 -12.27 -10.45
CA ALA A 99 6.83 -11.43 -10.24
C ALA A 99 7.18 -9.95 -10.36
N ALA A 100 8.21 -9.52 -9.64
CA ALA A 100 8.70 -8.15 -9.66
C ALA A 100 9.19 -7.71 -11.05
N ALA A 101 9.96 -8.55 -11.73
CA ALA A 101 10.46 -8.28 -13.08
C ALA A 101 9.36 -8.18 -14.16
N ASN A 102 8.18 -8.74 -13.87
CA ASN A 102 6.99 -8.64 -14.71
C ASN A 102 5.99 -7.57 -14.26
N GLY A 103 6.44 -6.62 -13.42
CA GLY A 103 5.68 -5.45 -13.07
C GLY A 103 4.56 -5.70 -12.05
N ALA A 104 4.66 -6.73 -11.20
CA ALA A 104 3.70 -6.90 -10.13
C ALA A 104 3.77 -5.73 -9.14
N ASP A 105 2.66 -5.01 -8.96
CA ASP A 105 2.53 -3.97 -7.95
C ASP A 105 2.46 -4.57 -6.54
N ILE A 106 1.84 -5.74 -6.42
CA ILE A 106 1.60 -6.44 -5.16
C ILE A 106 2.01 -7.90 -5.31
N ILE A 107 2.77 -8.42 -4.34
CA ILE A 107 3.18 -9.82 -4.27
C ILE A 107 2.64 -10.43 -2.99
N THR A 108 1.75 -11.41 -3.08
CA THR A 108 1.20 -12.10 -1.90
C THR A 108 1.84 -13.47 -1.70
N LEU A 109 2.32 -13.71 -0.47
CA LEU A 109 3.02 -14.92 -0.03
C LEU A 109 2.20 -15.61 1.07
N SER A 110 1.38 -16.59 0.67
CA SER A 110 0.45 -17.26 1.59
C SER A 110 1.03 -18.54 2.18
N PHE A 111 2.30 -18.52 2.54
CA PHE A 111 3.03 -19.65 3.14
C PHE A 111 4.02 -19.20 4.21
N VAL A 112 4.58 -20.13 4.94
CA VAL A 112 5.66 -19.91 5.91
C VAL A 112 6.86 -20.78 5.59
N GLN A 113 8.07 -20.22 5.74
CA GLN A 113 9.32 -20.93 5.62
C GLN A 113 9.55 -21.81 6.89
N GLN A 114 10.18 -22.96 6.71
CA GLN A 114 10.68 -23.75 7.83
C GLN A 114 11.85 -23.02 8.53
N GLY A 115 11.91 -23.12 9.85
CA GLY A 115 12.98 -22.49 10.64
C GLY A 115 12.55 -21.22 11.37
N SER A 116 13.51 -20.64 12.13
CA SER A 116 13.30 -19.46 12.97
C SER A 116 14.00 -18.20 12.44
N GLN A 117 14.63 -18.29 11.27
CA GLN A 117 15.29 -17.17 10.61
C GLN A 117 14.98 -17.22 9.11
N ILE A 118 14.93 -16.05 8.49
CA ILE A 118 14.76 -15.99 7.03
C ILE A 118 16.02 -16.50 6.33
N SER A 119 15.82 -17.24 5.24
CA SER A 119 16.92 -17.58 4.34
C SER A 119 17.48 -16.32 3.67
N PRO A 120 18.81 -16.13 3.60
CA PRO A 120 19.41 -14.99 2.91
C PRO A 120 18.94 -14.85 1.45
N THR A 121 18.76 -15.98 0.74
CA THR A 121 18.27 -16.02 -0.63
C THR A 121 16.84 -15.46 -0.73
N LEU A 122 15.97 -15.80 0.23
CA LEU A 122 14.60 -15.30 0.26
C LEU A 122 14.55 -13.83 0.63
N GLN A 123 15.34 -13.40 1.63
CA GLN A 123 15.44 -11.99 2.01
C GLN A 123 15.93 -11.13 0.82
N GLN A 124 16.94 -11.59 0.11
CA GLN A 124 17.43 -10.89 -1.08
C GLN A 124 16.35 -10.75 -2.15
N ALA A 125 15.59 -11.82 -2.42
CA ALA A 125 14.51 -11.77 -3.41
C ALA A 125 13.39 -10.79 -3.01
N ILE A 126 13.04 -10.73 -1.73
CA ILE A 126 12.08 -9.76 -1.19
C ILE A 126 12.62 -8.33 -1.35
N SER A 127 13.88 -8.09 -0.95
CA SER A 127 14.48 -6.74 -1.07
C SER A 127 14.58 -6.27 -2.52
N GLU A 128 14.89 -7.17 -3.47
CA GLU A 128 14.90 -6.85 -4.91
C GLU A 128 13.48 -6.52 -5.42
N ALA A 129 12.46 -7.24 -4.96
CA ALA A 129 11.06 -6.96 -5.33
C ALA A 129 10.61 -5.60 -4.79
N GLN A 130 10.94 -5.29 -3.55
CA GLN A 130 10.66 -3.97 -2.93
C GLN A 130 11.39 -2.83 -3.66
N ALA A 131 12.65 -3.05 -4.03
CA ALA A 131 13.43 -2.07 -4.78
C ALA A 131 12.86 -1.81 -6.19
N SER A 132 12.12 -2.76 -6.78
CA SER A 132 11.38 -2.56 -8.03
C SER A 132 10.00 -1.92 -7.85
N GLY A 133 9.61 -1.58 -6.62
CA GLY A 133 8.34 -0.91 -6.31
C GLY A 133 7.19 -1.83 -5.90
N ALA A 134 7.41 -3.14 -5.78
CA ALA A 134 6.37 -4.09 -5.40
C ALA A 134 6.11 -4.07 -3.88
N LEU A 135 4.84 -4.04 -3.47
CA LEU A 135 4.44 -4.30 -2.09
C LEU A 135 4.41 -5.81 -1.83
N VAL A 136 5.23 -6.28 -0.90
CA VAL A 136 5.26 -7.69 -0.49
C VAL A 136 4.40 -7.88 0.76
N ILE A 137 3.42 -8.77 0.68
CA ILE A 137 2.46 -9.09 1.74
C ILE A 137 2.58 -10.57 2.07
N ALA A 138 2.65 -10.93 3.37
CA ALA A 138 2.81 -12.32 3.74
C ALA A 138 1.97 -12.75 4.95
N ALA A 139 1.54 -14.00 4.93
CA ALA A 139 0.78 -14.66 5.99
C ALA A 139 1.65 -14.90 7.23
N ALA A 140 1.17 -14.49 8.41
CA ALA A 140 1.88 -14.60 9.69
C ALA A 140 2.10 -16.04 10.17
N GLY A 141 1.36 -17.01 9.62
CA GLY A 141 1.44 -18.42 10.02
C GLY A 141 0.27 -18.88 10.90
N ASN A 142 0.24 -20.16 11.16
CA ASN A 142 -0.89 -20.83 11.84
C ASN A 142 -0.42 -21.67 13.05
N ASP A 143 0.47 -21.11 13.85
CA ASP A 143 1.05 -21.80 15.02
C ASP A 143 0.17 -21.71 16.29
N GLY A 144 -0.77 -20.75 16.33
CA GLY A 144 -1.66 -20.53 17.48
C GLY A 144 -1.02 -19.87 18.70
N TYR A 145 0.26 -19.48 18.63
CA TYR A 145 0.99 -18.85 19.72
C TYR A 145 1.91 -17.72 19.20
N GLU A 146 2.53 -16.98 20.10
CA GLU A 146 3.42 -15.88 19.76
C GLU A 146 4.77 -16.39 19.25
N ARG A 147 5.06 -16.05 17.99
CA ARG A 147 6.29 -16.44 17.30
C ARG A 147 6.47 -15.63 16.03
N GLN A 148 7.71 -15.24 15.71
CA GLN A 148 8.05 -14.72 14.38
C GLN A 148 8.11 -15.85 13.35
N ARG A 149 7.49 -15.61 12.19
CA ARG A 149 7.50 -16.51 11.04
C ARG A 149 7.88 -15.77 9.78
N PHE A 150 8.66 -16.41 8.97
CA PHE A 150 9.14 -15.87 7.70
C PHE A 150 8.39 -16.51 6.53
N PRO A 151 8.14 -15.73 5.46
CA PRO A 151 8.67 -14.40 5.19
C PRO A 151 7.94 -13.24 5.89
N ALA A 152 6.83 -13.43 6.57
CA ALA A 152 6.01 -12.34 7.12
C ALA A 152 6.76 -11.43 8.11
N ALA A 153 7.69 -11.98 8.92
CA ALA A 153 8.51 -11.19 9.84
C ALA A 153 9.80 -10.62 9.20
N ALA A 154 9.93 -10.68 7.87
CA ALA A 154 11.06 -10.10 7.16
C ALA A 154 10.92 -8.58 7.04
N GLU A 155 12.06 -7.90 6.92
CA GLU A 155 12.09 -6.44 6.78
C GLU A 155 11.30 -5.98 5.54
N GLY A 156 10.44 -4.97 5.74
CA GLY A 156 9.63 -4.35 4.70
C GLY A 156 8.47 -5.21 4.16
N VAL A 157 8.21 -6.37 4.74
CA VAL A 157 7.05 -7.20 4.40
C VAL A 157 5.85 -6.80 5.26
N LEU A 158 4.71 -6.54 4.64
CA LEU A 158 3.44 -6.30 5.35
C LEU A 158 2.90 -7.63 5.86
N SER A 159 2.97 -7.83 7.16
CA SER A 159 2.62 -9.08 7.83
C SER A 159 1.14 -9.15 8.18
N VAL A 160 0.49 -10.30 7.90
CA VAL A 160 -0.95 -10.46 8.05
C VAL A 160 -1.31 -11.67 8.90
N GLY A 161 -1.97 -11.41 10.03
CA GLY A 161 -2.59 -12.43 10.87
C GLY A 161 -4.09 -12.63 10.57
N ALA A 162 -4.70 -13.66 11.15
CA ALA A 162 -6.07 -14.01 10.92
C ALA A 162 -6.98 -13.68 12.12
N VAL A 163 -8.14 -13.08 11.84
CA VAL A 163 -9.26 -12.96 12.78
C VAL A 163 -10.43 -13.82 12.34
N GLY A 164 -11.24 -14.23 13.33
CA GLY A 164 -12.52 -14.88 13.12
C GLY A 164 -13.68 -13.90 12.97
N GLN A 165 -14.90 -14.43 12.91
CA GLN A 165 -16.14 -13.64 12.78
C GLN A 165 -16.40 -12.70 13.98
N SER A 166 -15.93 -13.06 15.17
CA SER A 166 -15.98 -12.21 16.37
C SER A 166 -14.99 -11.07 16.36
N LEU A 167 -14.16 -10.95 15.32
CA LEU A 167 -13.01 -10.08 15.21
C LEU A 167 -11.86 -10.40 16.16
N ASP A 168 -11.97 -11.42 17.00
CA ASP A 168 -10.86 -11.93 17.80
C ASP A 168 -9.86 -12.69 16.93
N ILE A 169 -8.61 -12.73 17.39
CA ILE A 169 -7.55 -13.48 16.72
C ILE A 169 -7.96 -14.95 16.64
N ALA A 170 -8.00 -15.50 15.44
CA ALA A 170 -8.32 -16.90 15.22
C ALA A 170 -7.37 -17.81 16.03
N SER A 171 -7.92 -18.87 16.64
CA SER A 171 -7.17 -19.71 17.57
C SER A 171 -5.87 -20.29 16.98
N PHE A 172 -5.87 -20.55 15.68
CA PHE A 172 -4.70 -21.03 14.94
C PHE A 172 -3.72 -19.94 14.55
N SER A 173 -4.15 -18.66 14.47
CA SER A 173 -3.29 -17.59 13.95
C SER A 173 -2.06 -17.40 14.82
N THR A 174 -0.89 -17.31 14.18
CA THR A 174 0.32 -16.83 14.84
C THR A 174 0.08 -15.42 15.37
N ARG A 175 0.71 -15.09 16.50
CA ARG A 175 0.50 -13.84 17.25
C ARG A 175 1.83 -13.12 17.45
N GLY A 176 1.74 -11.85 17.83
CA GLY A 176 2.88 -11.02 18.19
C GLY A 176 2.70 -9.58 17.73
N ASN A 177 3.42 -8.66 18.37
CA ASN A 177 3.43 -7.23 18.07
C ASN A 177 4.16 -6.86 16.75
N TRP A 178 4.76 -7.85 16.10
CA TRP A 178 5.40 -7.74 14.79
C TRP A 178 4.42 -7.92 13.62
N ILE A 179 3.15 -8.25 13.91
CA ILE A 179 2.11 -8.38 12.91
C ILE A 179 1.47 -7.00 12.67
N ASP A 180 1.53 -6.53 11.43
CA ASP A 180 1.06 -5.20 11.05
C ASP A 180 -0.45 -5.11 11.00
N LEU A 181 -1.09 -6.12 10.39
CA LEU A 181 -2.53 -6.16 10.16
C LEU A 181 -3.14 -7.52 10.46
N MET A 182 -4.38 -7.49 10.90
CA MET A 182 -5.25 -8.65 10.96
C MET A 182 -6.33 -8.54 9.89
N ALA A 183 -6.69 -9.66 9.28
CA ALA A 183 -7.78 -9.72 8.30
C ALA A 183 -8.61 -11.01 8.48
N PRO A 184 -9.81 -11.11 7.90
CA PRO A 184 -10.62 -12.34 7.99
C PRO A 184 -9.84 -13.56 7.51
N GLY A 185 -9.79 -14.62 8.32
CA GLY A 185 -9.06 -15.85 8.00
C GLY A 185 -9.73 -17.13 8.50
N GLU A 186 -10.96 -17.03 9.02
CA GLU A 186 -11.68 -18.20 9.55
C GLU A 186 -13.00 -18.41 8.81
N LYS A 187 -13.28 -19.67 8.43
CA LYS A 187 -14.53 -20.10 7.78
C LYS A 187 -14.85 -19.30 6.51
N LEU A 188 -13.85 -19.07 5.70
CA LEU A 188 -13.99 -18.34 4.44
C LEU A 188 -14.47 -19.27 3.33
N LEU A 189 -15.35 -18.76 2.48
CA LEU A 189 -15.78 -19.41 1.24
C LEU A 189 -15.03 -18.80 0.06
N SER A 190 -14.42 -19.62 -0.79
CA SER A 190 -13.78 -19.20 -2.03
C SER A 190 -13.73 -20.35 -3.03
N LEU A 191 -13.00 -20.15 -4.13
CA LEU A 191 -12.95 -21.06 -5.25
C LEU A 191 -12.17 -22.35 -4.94
N GLY A 192 -12.63 -23.45 -5.49
CA GLY A 192 -11.94 -24.74 -5.51
C GLY A 192 -11.50 -25.10 -6.92
N SER A 193 -10.32 -25.70 -7.09
CA SER A 193 -9.84 -26.16 -8.40
C SER A 193 -10.57 -27.42 -8.89
N GLY A 194 -10.61 -27.62 -10.22
CA GLY A 194 -11.03 -28.87 -10.86
C GLY A 194 -12.54 -29.11 -10.95
N GLN A 195 -13.38 -28.13 -10.61
CA GLN A 195 -14.83 -28.21 -10.73
C GLN A 195 -15.41 -26.94 -11.36
N SER A 196 -16.26 -27.05 -12.34
CA SER A 196 -17.08 -25.93 -12.81
C SER A 196 -17.96 -25.43 -11.67
N ASN A 197 -17.80 -24.16 -11.28
CA ASN A 197 -18.48 -23.52 -10.15
C ASN A 197 -18.11 -24.06 -8.76
N GLY A 198 -16.97 -24.74 -8.59
CA GLY A 198 -16.54 -25.29 -7.32
C GLY A 198 -16.22 -24.21 -6.29
N VAL A 199 -16.81 -24.33 -5.10
CA VAL A 199 -16.48 -23.53 -3.92
C VAL A 199 -16.04 -24.42 -2.79
N ARG A 200 -15.20 -23.91 -1.91
CA ARG A 200 -14.77 -24.61 -0.70
C ARG A 200 -14.64 -23.66 0.48
N LEU A 201 -14.77 -24.23 1.66
CA LEU A 201 -14.47 -23.55 2.90
C LEU A 201 -12.99 -23.71 3.23
N GLY A 202 -12.38 -22.64 3.74
CA GLY A 202 -11.00 -22.62 4.19
C GLY A 202 -10.81 -21.76 5.42
N GLN A 203 -9.68 -21.97 6.10
CA GLN A 203 -9.23 -21.14 7.20
C GLN A 203 -7.71 -21.13 7.28
N GLY A 204 -7.13 -20.01 7.70
CA GLY A 204 -5.69 -19.81 7.82
C GLY A 204 -5.31 -18.35 7.61
N SER A 205 -4.17 -17.93 8.16
CA SER A 205 -3.56 -16.65 7.83
C SER A 205 -3.22 -16.54 6.33
N SER A 206 -3.03 -17.71 5.66
CA SER A 206 -2.87 -17.79 4.21
C SER A 206 -4.06 -17.23 3.43
N PHE A 207 -5.23 -17.17 4.05
CA PHE A 207 -6.45 -16.60 3.45
C PHE A 207 -6.74 -15.18 3.95
N ALA A 208 -6.08 -14.76 5.04
CA ALA A 208 -6.13 -13.38 5.51
C ALA A 208 -5.23 -12.45 4.65
N ALA A 209 -4.04 -12.92 4.26
CA ALA A 209 -3.12 -12.16 3.42
C ALA A 209 -3.72 -11.69 2.07
N PRO A 210 -4.45 -12.52 1.31
CA PRO A 210 -5.10 -12.07 0.07
C PRO A 210 -6.18 -10.99 0.26
N PHE A 211 -6.83 -10.88 1.43
CA PHE A 211 -7.70 -9.72 1.71
C PHE A 211 -6.92 -8.42 1.76
N VAL A 212 -5.73 -8.46 2.38
CA VAL A 212 -4.83 -7.29 2.43
C VAL A 212 -4.27 -6.99 1.04
N ALA A 213 -3.93 -8.02 0.25
CA ALA A 213 -3.45 -7.84 -1.12
C ALA A 213 -4.52 -7.21 -2.03
N ALA A 214 -5.77 -7.66 -1.95
CA ALA A 214 -6.87 -7.06 -2.67
C ALA A 214 -7.19 -5.64 -2.16
N GLY A 215 -7.11 -5.41 -0.85
CA GLY A 215 -7.21 -4.06 -0.28
C GLY A 215 -6.13 -3.12 -0.78
N ALA A 216 -4.89 -3.59 -0.89
CA ALA A 216 -3.77 -2.84 -1.47
C ALA A 216 -4.02 -2.50 -2.95
N SER A 217 -4.57 -3.44 -3.72
CA SER A 217 -4.95 -3.22 -5.12
C SER A 217 -6.04 -2.14 -5.24
N LEU A 218 -7.07 -2.21 -4.41
CA LEU A 218 -8.13 -1.18 -4.38
C LEU A 218 -7.57 0.20 -3.99
N VAL A 219 -6.61 0.27 -3.06
CA VAL A 219 -5.90 1.52 -2.71
C VAL A 219 -5.08 2.01 -3.91
N LYS A 220 -4.31 1.15 -4.57
CA LYS A 220 -3.53 1.51 -5.77
C LYS A 220 -4.42 1.99 -6.91
N ALA A 221 -5.53 1.31 -7.17
CA ALA A 221 -6.51 1.71 -8.18
C ALA A 221 -7.14 3.07 -7.88
N ARG A 222 -7.36 3.37 -6.58
CA ARG A 222 -7.93 4.65 -6.14
C ARG A 222 -6.92 5.78 -6.12
N PHE A 223 -5.66 5.46 -5.81
CA PHE A 223 -4.53 6.38 -5.69
C PHE A 223 -3.36 5.87 -6.54
N PRO A 224 -3.41 6.04 -7.89
CA PRO A 224 -2.44 5.42 -8.81
C PRO A 224 -0.98 5.83 -8.58
N TYR A 225 -0.78 7.00 -7.98
CA TYR A 225 0.57 7.54 -7.71
C TYR A 225 1.19 7.04 -6.40
N PHE A 226 0.44 6.31 -5.57
CA PHE A 226 1.01 5.75 -4.35
C PHE A 226 2.05 4.68 -4.69
N ASP A 227 3.20 4.79 -4.05
CA ASP A 227 4.20 3.73 -4.01
C ASP A 227 3.82 2.62 -3.01
N ALA A 228 4.63 1.56 -2.95
CA ALA A 228 4.38 0.42 -2.07
C ALA A 228 4.31 0.80 -0.58
N ASN A 229 5.17 1.73 -0.13
CA ASN A 229 5.21 2.20 1.25
C ASN A 229 3.96 3.03 1.59
N GLN A 230 3.54 3.91 0.68
CA GLN A 230 2.33 4.72 0.84
C GLN A 230 1.08 3.84 0.90
N ILE A 231 0.99 2.79 0.07
CA ILE A 231 -0.10 1.81 0.12
C ILE A 231 -0.10 1.07 1.46
N SER A 232 1.05 0.54 1.87
CA SER A 232 1.22 -0.18 3.14
C SER A 232 0.83 0.70 4.33
N ASN A 233 1.38 1.90 4.41
CA ASN A 233 1.09 2.86 5.45
C ASN A 233 -0.39 3.23 5.49
N ARG A 234 -1.01 3.45 4.32
CA ARG A 234 -2.44 3.73 4.21
C ARG A 234 -3.27 2.62 4.81
N LEU A 235 -3.01 1.37 4.44
CA LEU A 235 -3.72 0.19 4.97
C LEU A 235 -3.57 0.06 6.49
N VAL A 236 -2.35 0.26 7.02
CA VAL A 236 -2.07 0.13 8.46
C VAL A 236 -2.71 1.27 9.26
N ARG A 237 -2.64 2.50 8.78
CA ARG A 237 -3.15 3.69 9.50
C ARG A 237 -4.66 3.77 9.51
N THR A 238 -5.31 3.39 8.42
CA THR A 238 -6.78 3.37 8.32
C THR A 238 -7.40 2.12 8.93
N ALA A 239 -6.58 1.13 9.30
CA ALA A 239 -7.05 -0.08 9.94
C ALA A 239 -7.68 0.20 11.30
N LYS A 240 -8.75 -0.51 11.58
CA LYS A 240 -9.54 -0.35 12.80
C LYS A 240 -8.80 -0.91 14.01
N ALA A 241 -8.49 -0.07 14.98
CA ALA A 241 -7.93 -0.53 16.25
C ALA A 241 -8.95 -1.42 16.98
N HIS A 242 -8.50 -2.57 17.43
CA HIS A 242 -9.31 -3.53 18.17
C HIS A 242 -8.56 -4.02 19.41
N THR A 243 -9.32 -4.20 20.50
CA THR A 243 -8.81 -4.81 21.73
C THR A 243 -9.61 -6.08 21.97
N SER A 244 -8.94 -7.24 21.98
CA SER A 244 -9.59 -8.51 22.26
C SER A 244 -10.27 -8.48 23.63
N PRO A 245 -11.57 -8.73 23.73
CA PRO A 245 -12.26 -8.82 25.01
C PRO A 245 -11.84 -10.06 25.80
N ILE A 246 -11.19 -11.04 25.15
CA ILE A 246 -10.77 -12.31 25.77
C ILE A 246 -9.35 -12.18 26.36
N THR A 247 -8.42 -11.58 25.61
CA THR A 247 -6.99 -11.57 25.97
C THR A 247 -6.47 -10.19 26.35
N GLY A 248 -7.20 -9.11 26.06
CA GLY A 248 -6.73 -7.73 26.18
C GLY A 248 -5.69 -7.32 25.13
N ALA A 249 -5.34 -8.20 24.19
CA ALA A 249 -4.38 -7.90 23.13
C ALA A 249 -4.92 -6.80 22.21
N GLN A 250 -4.05 -5.87 21.84
CA GLN A 250 -4.37 -4.79 20.89
C GLN A 250 -3.78 -5.13 19.53
N TYR A 251 -4.55 -4.92 18.47
CA TYR A 251 -4.15 -5.12 17.08
C TYR A 251 -5.01 -4.28 16.15
N ARG A 252 -4.60 -4.22 14.88
CA ARG A 252 -5.28 -3.47 13.83
C ARG A 252 -5.96 -4.42 12.86
N ILE A 253 -7.23 -4.20 12.59
CA ILE A 253 -8.01 -5.00 11.62
C ILE A 253 -8.18 -4.19 10.35
N LEU A 254 -7.88 -4.79 9.21
CA LEU A 254 -8.04 -4.20 7.89
C LEU A 254 -9.42 -3.55 7.72
N ASP A 255 -9.44 -2.27 7.36
CA ASP A 255 -10.62 -1.52 6.96
C ASP A 255 -10.44 -0.98 5.54
N ILE A 256 -10.90 -1.76 4.55
CA ILE A 256 -10.74 -1.40 3.14
C ILE A 256 -11.56 -0.17 2.78
N GLU A 257 -12.73 0.02 3.39
CA GLU A 257 -13.55 1.20 3.12
C GLU A 257 -12.83 2.46 3.50
N GLU A 258 -12.26 2.50 4.69
CA GLU A 258 -11.51 3.67 5.16
C GLU A 258 -10.22 3.84 4.35
N ALA A 259 -9.56 2.75 3.96
CA ALA A 259 -8.34 2.81 3.16
C ALA A 259 -8.53 3.45 1.78
N VAL A 260 -9.68 3.22 1.11
CA VAL A 260 -9.98 3.81 -0.21
C VAL A 260 -10.73 5.14 -0.14
N ARG A 261 -11.18 5.56 1.05
CA ARG A 261 -11.88 6.82 1.26
C ARG A 261 -10.90 7.98 1.11
N GLN A 262 -11.23 8.99 0.32
CA GLN A 262 -10.48 10.24 0.37
C GLN A 262 -10.83 11.00 1.66
N PRO A 263 -9.86 11.66 2.29
CA PRO A 263 -10.13 12.52 3.45
C PRO A 263 -10.82 13.82 3.01
N TYR A 264 -12.06 13.73 2.47
CA TYR A 264 -12.78 14.89 1.92
C TYR A 264 -13.32 15.88 2.95
N ARG A 265 -13.19 15.60 4.23
CA ARG A 265 -13.72 16.47 5.30
C ARG A 265 -12.62 17.06 6.18
N SER A 266 -11.40 17.07 5.67
CA SER A 266 -10.21 17.38 6.45
C SER A 266 -9.38 18.43 5.76
N HIS A 267 -8.92 19.41 6.51
CA HIS A 267 -7.92 20.37 6.05
C HIS A 267 -7.10 20.88 7.22
N TRP A 268 -5.93 21.41 6.90
CA TRP A 268 -5.08 22.09 7.86
C TRP A 268 -5.05 23.57 7.55
N GLN A 269 -4.97 24.35 8.60
CA GLN A 269 -4.72 25.77 8.53
C GLN A 269 -3.43 26.06 9.29
N VAL A 270 -2.61 26.99 8.78
CA VAL A 270 -1.39 27.40 9.44
C VAL A 270 -1.42 28.90 9.69
N THR A 271 -0.90 29.32 10.84
CA THR A 271 -0.69 30.74 11.16
C THR A 271 0.73 31.18 10.73
N GLU A 272 0.94 32.47 10.62
CA GLU A 272 2.26 33.06 10.35
C GLU A 272 3.32 32.64 11.39
N THR A 273 2.90 32.30 12.61
CA THR A 273 3.76 31.80 13.69
C THR A 273 4.00 30.28 13.62
N GLY A 274 3.47 29.63 12.60
CA GLY A 274 3.67 28.20 12.33
C GLY A 274 2.80 27.27 13.19
N GLN A 275 1.78 27.78 13.89
CA GLN A 275 0.79 26.95 14.55
C GLN A 275 -0.11 26.31 13.49
N VAL A 276 -0.29 24.99 13.56
CA VAL A 276 -1.18 24.23 12.69
C VAL A 276 -2.47 23.89 13.42
N VAL A 277 -3.59 24.12 12.76
CA VAL A 277 -4.93 23.70 13.22
C VAL A 277 -5.44 22.62 12.27
N ALA A 278 -5.62 21.42 12.79
CA ALA A 278 -6.24 20.31 12.07
C ALA A 278 -7.77 20.40 12.22
N LEU A 279 -8.50 20.39 11.13
CA LEU A 279 -9.96 20.53 11.09
C LEU A 279 -10.60 19.32 10.38
N GLY A 280 -11.76 18.90 10.88
CA GLY A 280 -12.45 17.70 10.41
C GLY A 280 -11.79 16.43 10.94
N GLU A 281 -11.48 15.50 10.05
CA GLU A 281 -10.83 14.21 10.39
C GLU A 281 -9.29 14.26 10.23
N SER A 282 -8.72 15.46 10.02
CA SER A 282 -7.27 15.64 9.88
C SER A 282 -6.54 15.34 11.18
N GLU A 283 -5.46 14.57 11.10
CA GLU A 283 -4.53 14.37 12.21
C GLU A 283 -3.54 15.55 12.32
N HIS A 284 -3.20 15.96 13.53
CA HIS A 284 -2.17 16.97 13.79
C HIS A 284 -0.81 16.29 13.91
N PHE A 285 0.07 16.49 12.94
CA PHE A 285 1.38 15.83 12.87
C PHE A 285 2.51 16.64 13.55
N GLY A 286 2.20 17.80 14.11
CA GLY A 286 3.14 18.72 14.71
C GLY A 286 3.16 20.08 14.03
N ASP A 287 3.81 21.05 14.64
CA ASP A 287 3.91 22.41 14.12
C ASP A 287 5.21 23.13 14.54
N LEU A 288 5.32 24.40 14.23
CA LEU A 288 6.48 25.23 14.56
C LEU A 288 6.26 26.09 15.81
N THR A 289 5.16 25.89 16.55
CA THR A 289 4.87 26.67 17.78
C THR A 289 6.00 26.54 18.78
N GLY A 290 6.49 27.69 19.25
CA GLY A 290 7.58 27.75 20.22
C GLY A 290 8.98 27.48 19.65
N ARG A 291 9.11 27.24 18.34
CA ARG A 291 10.41 27.17 17.66
C ARG A 291 10.82 28.58 17.18
N PRO A 292 12.12 28.92 17.22
CA PRO A 292 12.59 30.19 16.65
C PRO A 292 12.43 30.14 15.13
N LEU A 293 11.56 30.99 14.58
CA LEU A 293 11.39 31.17 13.15
C LEU A 293 12.37 32.22 12.63
N ILE A 294 12.97 32.00 11.46
CA ILE A 294 13.79 32.99 10.77
C ILE A 294 12.89 34.00 10.06
N ARG A 295 11.76 33.53 9.51
CA ARG A 295 10.71 34.31 8.86
C ARG A 295 9.36 33.67 9.15
N ASP A 296 8.28 34.42 8.89
CA ASP A 296 6.91 33.97 9.03
C ASP A 296 6.64 32.77 8.12
N VAL A 297 5.77 31.86 8.59
CA VAL A 297 5.25 30.77 7.78
C VAL A 297 4.22 31.32 6.81
N THR A 298 4.39 31.02 5.53
CA THR A 298 3.57 31.56 4.45
C THR A 298 2.68 30.52 3.78
N ALA A 299 3.03 29.24 3.90
CA ALA A 299 2.28 28.18 3.23
C ALA A 299 2.29 26.85 3.99
N ILE A 300 1.25 26.06 3.76
CA ILE A 300 1.15 24.66 4.14
C ILE A 300 0.66 23.85 2.93
N ALA A 301 1.34 22.75 2.62
CA ALA A 301 0.86 21.77 1.63
C ALA A 301 0.79 20.39 2.27
N ALA A 302 -0.34 19.72 2.09
CA ALA A 302 -0.50 18.33 2.47
C ALA A 302 0.30 17.42 1.53
N ASP A 303 0.84 16.32 2.04
CA ASP A 303 1.23 15.23 1.19
C ASP A 303 -0.02 14.63 0.54
N PHE A 304 0.15 13.94 -0.58
CA PHE A 304 -0.99 13.39 -1.33
C PHE A 304 -1.77 12.32 -0.54
N ALA A 305 -1.10 11.62 0.37
CA ALA A 305 -1.70 10.59 1.22
C ALA A 305 -2.53 11.18 2.38
N GLY A 306 -2.35 12.47 2.69
CA GLY A 306 -2.92 13.10 3.86
C GLY A 306 -2.30 12.59 5.16
N LEU A 307 -1.09 12.03 5.09
CA LEU A 307 -0.36 11.44 6.22
C LEU A 307 0.72 12.37 6.77
N GLY A 308 0.85 13.56 6.19
CA GLY A 308 1.79 14.57 6.56
C GLY A 308 1.56 15.88 5.82
N TYR A 309 2.39 16.86 6.10
CA TYR A 309 2.39 18.15 5.42
C TYR A 309 3.73 18.84 5.55
N TRP A 310 3.96 19.79 4.67
CA TRP A 310 5.10 20.72 4.71
C TRP A 310 4.64 22.10 5.10
N LEU A 311 5.44 22.78 5.92
CA LEU A 311 5.31 24.22 6.22
C LEU A 311 6.44 24.98 5.56
N ALA A 312 6.13 25.98 4.74
CA ALA A 312 7.13 26.85 4.11
C ALA A 312 7.16 28.21 4.80
N GLN A 313 8.37 28.74 5.04
CA GLN A 313 8.61 30.09 5.53
C GLN A 313 8.93 31.05 4.36
N ALA A 314 8.75 32.35 4.59
CA ALA A 314 9.00 33.39 3.59
C ALA A 314 10.45 33.43 3.04
N ASN A 315 11.42 32.88 3.77
CA ASN A 315 12.82 32.74 3.30
C ASN A 315 13.04 31.43 2.49
N GLY A 316 12.00 30.64 2.30
CA GLY A 316 12.02 29.37 1.60
C GLY A 316 12.50 28.17 2.43
N ALA A 317 12.66 28.32 3.75
CA ALA A 317 12.86 27.17 4.64
C ALA A 317 11.59 26.31 4.64
N VAL A 318 11.75 25.00 4.55
CA VAL A 318 10.66 24.01 4.58
C VAL A 318 10.85 23.07 5.76
N THR A 319 9.76 22.75 6.45
CA THR A 319 9.75 21.74 7.52
C THR A 319 8.67 20.72 7.24
N ALA A 320 9.05 19.46 7.20
CA ALA A 320 8.16 18.33 7.00
C ALA A 320 7.61 17.82 8.36
N PHE A 321 6.35 17.40 8.38
CA PHE A 321 5.67 16.80 9.53
C PHE A 321 4.90 15.54 9.11
N GLY A 322 4.74 14.60 10.05
CA GLY A 322 4.13 13.31 9.77
C GLY A 322 5.03 12.44 8.88
N GLU A 323 4.46 11.88 7.82
CA GLU A 323 5.19 11.06 6.84
C GLU A 323 5.69 11.85 5.63
N ALA A 324 5.44 13.17 5.59
CA ALA A 324 5.97 14.04 4.55
C ALA A 324 7.51 14.01 4.56
N GLN A 325 8.11 13.70 3.41
CA GLN A 325 9.56 13.62 3.27
C GLN A 325 10.17 15.00 3.06
N ASP A 326 11.40 15.20 3.54
CA ASP A 326 12.18 16.39 3.26
C ASP A 326 12.89 16.25 1.90
N PHE A 327 12.52 17.10 0.95
CA PHE A 327 13.13 17.15 -0.40
C PHE A 327 14.11 18.31 -0.56
N GLY A 328 14.41 19.05 0.51
CA GLY A 328 15.29 20.22 0.51
C GLY A 328 14.53 21.55 0.50
N ASP A 329 15.25 22.62 0.72
CA ASP A 329 14.71 23.97 0.87
C ASP A 329 15.62 25.08 0.34
N LEU A 330 15.23 26.34 0.55
CA LEU A 330 15.99 27.53 0.16
C LEU A 330 16.55 28.31 1.35
N ALA A 331 16.56 27.75 2.55
CA ALA A 331 16.91 28.44 3.80
C ALA A 331 18.30 29.11 3.74
N THR A 332 19.23 28.54 2.96
CA THR A 332 20.62 29.06 2.80
C THR A 332 20.78 29.95 1.58
N MET A 333 19.73 30.16 0.77
CA MET A 333 19.78 30.99 -0.44
C MET A 333 19.25 32.41 -0.18
N THR A 334 19.84 33.37 -0.83
CA THR A 334 19.31 34.75 -0.84
C THR A 334 18.25 34.85 -1.94
N LEU A 335 17.01 35.03 -1.56
CA LEU A 335 15.90 35.20 -2.48
C LEU A 335 15.71 36.67 -2.86
N ASN A 336 15.35 36.95 -4.11
CA ASN A 336 14.99 38.30 -4.55
C ASN A 336 13.70 38.80 -3.92
N LYS A 337 12.73 37.86 -3.75
CA LYS A 337 11.42 38.09 -3.14
C LYS A 337 11.05 36.93 -2.25
N PRO A 338 10.20 37.16 -1.23
CA PRO A 338 9.79 36.09 -0.31
C PRO A 338 8.97 35.01 -1.00
N ILE A 339 9.08 33.78 -0.51
CA ILE A 339 8.14 32.71 -0.82
C ILE A 339 6.78 33.07 -0.24
N VAL A 340 5.74 32.85 -1.01
CA VAL A 340 4.36 33.20 -0.66
C VAL A 340 3.46 31.99 -0.60
N ASP A 341 3.80 30.92 -1.35
CA ASP A 341 3.00 29.69 -1.36
C ASP A 341 3.83 28.48 -1.81
N MET A 342 3.25 27.28 -1.60
CA MET A 342 3.77 25.99 -2.03
C MET A 342 2.67 25.05 -2.50
N ALA A 343 3.01 24.15 -3.45
CA ALA A 343 2.13 23.10 -3.91
C ALA A 343 2.87 21.77 -3.97
N ALA A 344 2.26 20.71 -3.42
CA ALA A 344 2.79 19.35 -3.51
C ALA A 344 2.59 18.76 -4.92
N THR A 345 3.48 17.86 -5.34
CA THR A 345 3.26 17.05 -6.54
C THR A 345 2.14 16.03 -6.30
N PRO A 346 1.43 15.58 -7.34
CA PRO A 346 0.42 14.54 -7.22
C PRO A 346 0.94 13.20 -6.67
N SER A 347 2.23 12.93 -6.85
CA SER A 347 2.90 11.75 -6.28
C SER A 347 3.15 11.87 -4.77
N GLY A 348 3.18 13.11 -4.23
CA GLY A 348 3.63 13.36 -2.87
C GLY A 348 5.14 13.26 -2.67
N ASN A 349 5.92 13.07 -3.77
CA ASN A 349 7.37 12.91 -3.73
C ASN A 349 8.12 14.20 -4.10
N GLY A 350 7.47 15.35 -4.01
CA GLY A 350 8.06 16.65 -4.28
C GLY A 350 7.08 17.80 -4.06
N TYR A 351 7.60 19.01 -4.24
CA TYR A 351 6.80 20.24 -4.18
C TYR A 351 7.45 21.38 -4.94
N TRP A 352 6.65 22.36 -5.28
CA TRP A 352 7.08 23.67 -5.78
C TRP A 352 6.92 24.71 -4.70
N LEU A 353 7.88 25.66 -4.65
CA LEU A 353 7.75 26.91 -3.92
C LEU A 353 7.61 28.05 -4.93
N VAL A 354 6.73 29.01 -4.66
CA VAL A 354 6.57 30.21 -5.47
C VAL A 354 6.92 31.46 -4.68
N ALA A 355 7.77 32.30 -5.25
CA ALA A 355 8.08 33.63 -4.72
C ALA A 355 7.10 34.68 -5.25
N SER A 356 6.96 35.81 -4.56
CA SER A 356 6.02 36.87 -4.92
C SER A 356 6.32 37.57 -6.26
N ASP A 357 7.55 37.41 -6.82
CA ASP A 357 7.92 37.84 -8.17
C ASP A 357 7.64 36.78 -9.24
N GLY A 358 7.09 35.61 -8.83
CA GLY A 358 6.82 34.48 -9.71
C GLY A 358 8.04 33.59 -9.96
N GLY A 359 9.08 33.71 -9.16
CA GLY A 359 10.16 32.72 -9.09
C GLY A 359 9.62 31.37 -8.65
N ILE A 360 9.89 30.29 -9.39
CA ILE A 360 9.49 28.92 -9.09
C ILE A 360 10.72 28.09 -8.74
N PHE A 361 10.64 27.33 -7.67
CA PHE A 361 11.68 26.41 -7.21
C PHE A 361 11.07 25.02 -7.04
N SER A 362 11.73 24.01 -7.62
CA SER A 362 11.25 22.63 -7.67
C SER A 362 12.09 21.73 -6.78
N PHE A 363 11.47 20.85 -6.01
CA PHE A 363 12.10 19.90 -5.10
C PHE A 363 11.52 18.50 -5.27
N GLY A 364 12.34 17.47 -5.01
CA GLY A 364 11.94 16.09 -5.22
C GLY A 364 11.66 15.80 -6.69
N ASP A 365 10.53 15.19 -7.01
CA ASP A 365 10.09 14.87 -8.37
C ASP A 365 9.33 16.00 -9.08
N ALA A 366 9.21 17.18 -8.45
CA ALA A 366 8.57 18.35 -9.03
C ALA A 366 9.31 18.82 -10.30
N GLN A 367 8.64 18.77 -11.45
CA GLN A 367 9.22 19.23 -12.71
C GLN A 367 9.19 20.75 -12.80
N PHE A 368 10.24 21.36 -13.35
CA PHE A 368 10.27 22.80 -13.60
C PHE A 368 9.63 23.13 -14.95
N HIS A 369 8.49 23.81 -14.93
CA HIS A 369 7.71 24.18 -16.14
C HIS A 369 7.90 25.65 -16.53
N GLY A 370 8.81 26.36 -15.90
CA GLY A 370 9.07 27.77 -16.16
C GLY A 370 8.81 28.66 -14.95
N SER A 371 9.19 29.92 -15.07
CA SER A 371 9.11 30.91 -13.99
C SER A 371 8.93 32.30 -14.58
N THR A 372 8.19 33.16 -13.89
CA THR A 372 8.07 34.57 -14.23
C THR A 372 8.99 35.48 -13.40
N GLY A 373 9.88 34.91 -12.60
CA GLY A 373 10.78 35.64 -11.68
C GLY A 373 11.73 36.66 -12.36
N ALA A 374 11.94 36.56 -13.68
CA ALA A 374 12.69 37.54 -14.47
C ALA A 374 11.81 38.58 -15.16
N MET A 375 10.48 38.52 -14.98
CA MET A 375 9.49 39.40 -15.64
C MET A 375 9.01 40.48 -14.66
N THR A 376 8.66 41.66 -15.19
CA THR A 376 7.97 42.67 -14.40
C THR A 376 6.51 42.35 -14.34
N LEU A 377 6.00 41.96 -13.17
CA LEU A 377 4.59 41.68 -12.93
C LEU A 377 3.83 42.95 -12.54
N ASN A 378 2.58 43.08 -12.98
CA ASN A 378 1.68 44.17 -12.59
C ASN A 378 1.23 44.06 -11.11
N LYS A 379 1.16 42.85 -10.59
CA LYS A 379 0.84 42.49 -9.21
C LYS A 379 1.74 41.35 -8.75
N PRO A 380 2.04 41.25 -7.45
CA PRO A 380 2.77 40.10 -6.94
C PRO A 380 1.94 38.81 -7.05
N ILE A 381 2.60 37.69 -7.20
CA ILE A 381 1.99 36.36 -7.00
C ILE A 381 1.64 36.23 -5.51
N VAL A 382 0.53 35.57 -5.22
CA VAL A 382 0.02 35.36 -3.85
C VAL A 382 -0.33 33.91 -3.55
N ASP A 383 -0.46 33.07 -4.60
CA ASP A 383 -0.92 31.67 -4.46
C ASP A 383 -0.50 30.86 -5.69
N MET A 384 -0.46 29.52 -5.55
CA MET A 384 -0.23 28.58 -6.64
C MET A 384 -1.05 27.29 -6.43
N ALA A 385 -1.32 26.58 -7.51
CA ALA A 385 -1.92 25.26 -7.45
C ALA A 385 -1.29 24.34 -8.51
N ALA A 386 -0.97 23.10 -8.12
CA ALA A 386 -0.60 22.08 -9.07
C ALA A 386 -1.81 21.60 -9.88
N THR A 387 -1.60 21.29 -11.16
CA THR A 387 -2.63 20.60 -11.94
C THR A 387 -2.79 19.15 -11.46
N PRO A 388 -3.93 18.48 -11.71
CA PRO A 388 -4.12 17.07 -11.32
C PRO A 388 -3.08 16.12 -11.93
N SER A 389 -2.50 16.47 -13.07
CA SER A 389 -1.44 15.69 -13.74
C SER A 389 -0.03 16.04 -13.27
N GLY A 390 0.13 17.07 -12.42
CA GLY A 390 1.44 17.54 -11.98
C GLY A 390 2.21 18.35 -13.03
N ASN A 391 1.52 18.88 -14.04
CA ASN A 391 2.13 19.69 -15.10
C ASN A 391 1.76 21.16 -14.95
#